data_ff0a82454ed6adc53508521d5935fa15
#
_entry.id   ff0a82454ed6adc53508521d5935fa15
#
_cell.length_a   1.000
_cell.length_b   1.000
_cell.length_c   1.000
_cell.angle_alpha   90.00
_cell.angle_beta   90.00
_cell.angle_gamma   90.00
#
_symmetry.space_group_name_H-M   'P 1'
#
loop_
_entity.id
_entity.type
_entity.pdbx_description
1 polymer ?
#
loop_
_entity_poly.entity_id
_entity_poly.type
_entity_poly.pdbx_seq_one_letter_code
_entity_poly.pdbx_strand_id
1 'polypeptide(L)'
;MSNLTPTSQALVDQQGSAEFSASQPWLNQLRKSGLESFSAKGLPTPRAEEWKYTNLSLLEKIGVAASSDDAIDLVDLAWLPEDMATHKLIFVNGRFQKDLSSITGLEDGVKVMPLSEALSQEPDLMESHLGQISSFEKAPVLALNTAFIEDGFVVIVEKVELAKPIEVVFVANSGSAHYPRNLIVAKDNARATILERHIGEGAYLSNSAFEVKVESGSHVKHYRLLDDSAEGVNLSSVKVKLGKDA
;
A
#
# COMPACT_ATOMS: atom_id res chain seq x y z
N MET A 1 21.26 22.49 -4.37
CA MET A 1 20.88 21.42 -5.31
C MET A 1 20.97 20.13 -4.53
N SER A 2 19.89 19.37 -4.41
CA SER A 2 19.90 18.05 -3.75
C SER A 2 20.76 17.11 -4.60
N ASN A 3 21.82 16.54 -3.99
CA ASN A 3 22.62 15.49 -4.65
C ASN A 3 21.84 14.15 -4.54
N LEU A 4 20.76 14.05 -5.28
CA LEU A 4 20.05 12.78 -5.40
C LEU A 4 20.93 11.74 -6.14
N THR A 5 20.81 10.48 -5.74
CA THR A 5 21.38 9.39 -6.53
C THR A 5 20.63 9.30 -7.88
N PRO A 6 21.25 8.72 -8.94
CA PRO A 6 20.56 8.54 -10.23
C PRO A 6 19.21 7.84 -10.09
N THR A 7 19.11 6.81 -9.24
CA THR A 7 17.86 6.10 -8.95
C THR A 7 16.83 7.00 -8.29
N SER A 8 17.23 7.79 -7.28
CA SER A 8 16.31 8.73 -6.63
C SER A 8 15.83 9.80 -7.61
N GLN A 9 16.68 10.28 -8.51
CA GLN A 9 16.28 11.23 -9.53
C GLN A 9 15.29 10.61 -10.53
N ALA A 10 15.55 9.38 -10.97
CA ALA A 10 14.64 8.65 -11.87
C ALA A 10 13.24 8.48 -11.26
N LEU A 11 13.15 8.20 -9.94
CA LEU A 11 11.88 8.13 -9.23
C LEU A 11 11.14 9.48 -9.16
N VAL A 12 11.88 10.57 -8.98
CA VAL A 12 11.31 11.93 -9.03
C VAL A 12 10.79 12.26 -10.42
N ASP A 13 11.55 11.95 -11.46
CA ASP A 13 11.18 12.19 -12.86
C ASP A 13 9.96 11.35 -13.26
N GLN A 14 9.90 10.10 -12.80
CA GLN A 14 8.77 9.19 -12.99
C GLN A 14 7.48 9.78 -12.38
N GLN A 15 7.55 10.30 -11.16
CA GLN A 15 6.38 10.91 -10.53
C GLN A 15 5.92 12.17 -11.27
N GLY A 16 6.84 12.97 -11.79
CA GLY A 16 6.53 14.17 -12.57
C GLY A 16 5.81 13.88 -13.90
N SER A 17 5.92 12.65 -14.43
CA SER A 17 5.22 12.17 -15.62
C SER A 17 4.03 11.26 -15.33
N ALA A 18 3.75 10.96 -14.07
CA ALA A 18 2.66 10.07 -13.68
C ALA A 18 1.29 10.73 -13.86
N GLU A 19 0.37 10.00 -14.47
CA GLU A 19 -1.04 10.38 -14.57
C GLU A 19 -1.83 9.64 -13.47
N PHE A 20 -2.60 10.37 -12.67
CA PHE A 20 -3.39 9.84 -11.59
C PHE A 20 -4.89 9.91 -11.89
N SER A 21 -5.61 8.82 -11.67
CA SER A 21 -7.05 8.74 -11.90
C SER A 21 -7.86 9.65 -10.97
N ALA A 22 -7.42 9.76 -9.70
CA ALA A 22 -8.02 10.64 -8.70
C ALA A 22 -7.18 11.92 -8.51
N SER A 23 -7.83 13.09 -8.58
CA SER A 23 -7.15 14.39 -8.61
C SER A 23 -7.78 15.46 -7.68
N GLN A 24 -8.34 15.03 -6.53
CA GLN A 24 -8.86 15.97 -5.53
C GLN A 24 -7.73 16.91 -5.03
N PRO A 25 -8.03 18.20 -4.75
CA PRO A 25 -7.01 19.18 -4.34
C PRO A 25 -6.18 18.74 -3.13
N TRP A 26 -6.82 18.17 -2.09
CA TRP A 26 -6.13 17.69 -0.90
C TRP A 26 -5.17 16.52 -1.21
N LEU A 27 -5.60 15.59 -2.08
CA LEU A 27 -4.79 14.43 -2.49
C LEU A 27 -3.58 14.87 -3.31
N ASN A 28 -3.78 15.80 -4.25
CA ASN A 28 -2.69 16.37 -5.03
C ASN A 28 -1.69 17.14 -4.14
N GLN A 29 -2.20 17.86 -3.12
CA GLN A 29 -1.33 18.51 -2.15
C GLN A 29 -0.53 17.48 -1.31
N LEU A 30 -1.17 16.38 -0.92
CA LEU A 30 -0.50 15.30 -0.19
C LEU A 30 0.60 14.64 -1.03
N ARG A 31 0.32 14.32 -2.30
CA ARG A 31 1.31 13.79 -3.26
C ARG A 31 2.48 14.76 -3.46
N LYS A 32 2.18 16.04 -3.66
CA LYS A 32 3.19 17.09 -3.81
C LYS A 32 4.09 17.18 -2.59
N SER A 33 3.52 17.18 -1.39
CA SER A 33 4.29 17.23 -0.14
C SER A 33 5.17 15.98 0.04
N GLY A 34 4.68 14.81 -0.36
CA GLY A 34 5.45 13.56 -0.41
C GLY A 34 6.64 13.67 -1.36
N LEU A 35 6.40 14.16 -2.58
CA LEU A 35 7.46 14.36 -3.58
C LEU A 35 8.52 15.35 -3.12
N GLU A 36 8.12 16.49 -2.57
CA GLU A 36 9.04 17.50 -2.02
C GLU A 36 9.91 16.91 -0.90
N SER A 37 9.31 16.17 0.03
CA SER A 37 10.04 15.50 1.11
C SER A 37 11.01 14.43 0.59
N PHE A 38 10.59 13.63 -0.40
CA PHE A 38 11.47 12.64 -1.02
C PHE A 38 12.60 13.28 -1.83
N SER A 39 12.31 14.31 -2.63
CA SER A 39 13.29 15.04 -3.45
C SER A 39 14.37 15.72 -2.60
N ALA A 40 14.04 16.11 -1.36
CA ALA A 40 15.01 16.69 -0.45
C ALA A 40 16.02 15.67 0.11
N LYS A 41 15.68 14.39 0.19
CA LYS A 41 16.46 13.34 0.89
C LYS A 41 16.90 12.21 0.00
N GLY A 42 16.10 11.84 -1.02
CA GLY A 42 16.27 10.65 -1.84
C GLY A 42 16.06 9.34 -1.06
N LEU A 43 16.45 8.24 -1.67
CA LEU A 43 16.47 6.94 -1.00
C LEU A 43 17.47 6.93 0.15
N PRO A 44 17.14 6.32 1.29
CA PRO A 44 18.05 6.25 2.41
C PRO A 44 19.27 5.40 2.08
N THR A 45 20.40 5.75 2.68
CA THR A 45 21.66 5.03 2.54
C THR A 45 22.04 4.39 3.87
N PRO A 46 22.99 3.42 3.90
CA PRO A 46 23.50 2.83 5.15
C PRO A 46 24.15 3.83 6.12
N ARG A 47 24.32 5.09 5.70
CA ARG A 47 24.78 6.20 6.60
C ARG A 47 23.66 6.69 7.52
N ALA A 48 22.42 6.49 7.14
CA ALA A 48 21.28 6.78 8.02
C ALA A 48 21.17 5.68 9.08
N GLU A 49 21.09 6.03 10.36
CA GLU A 49 21.12 5.08 11.49
C GLU A 49 20.05 3.99 11.35
N GLU A 50 18.83 4.37 10.94
CA GLU A 50 17.70 3.46 10.75
C GLU A 50 17.90 2.48 9.59
N TRP A 51 18.85 2.78 8.67
CA TRP A 51 19.13 1.99 7.45
C TRP A 51 20.53 1.37 7.44
N LYS A 52 21.25 1.44 8.54
CA LYS A 52 22.65 1.00 8.68
C LYS A 52 22.89 -0.43 8.18
N TYR A 53 21.92 -1.32 8.36
CA TYR A 53 22.00 -2.73 7.97
C TYR A 53 21.20 -3.06 6.71
N THR A 54 20.59 -2.07 6.06
CA THR A 54 19.77 -2.27 4.85
C THR A 54 20.30 -1.42 3.71
N ASN A 55 20.83 -2.08 2.70
CA ASN A 55 21.39 -1.43 1.52
C ASN A 55 20.39 -1.47 0.36
N LEU A 56 19.91 -0.31 -0.07
CA LEU A 56 18.97 -0.16 -1.19
C LEU A 56 19.66 0.00 -2.55
N SER A 57 21.00 -0.20 -2.64
CA SER A 57 21.71 -0.12 -3.95
C SER A 57 21.22 -1.16 -4.96
N LEU A 58 20.51 -2.20 -4.51
CA LEU A 58 19.87 -3.15 -5.43
C LEU A 58 18.87 -2.45 -6.35
N LEU A 59 18.20 -1.40 -5.90
CA LEU A 59 17.27 -0.60 -6.71
C LEU A 59 17.95 0.05 -7.92
N GLU A 60 19.25 0.32 -7.86
CA GLU A 60 20.03 0.84 -8.99
C GLU A 60 20.14 -0.16 -10.15
N LYS A 61 19.99 -1.45 -9.85
CA LYS A 61 20.08 -2.55 -10.82
C LYS A 61 18.73 -2.96 -11.40
N ILE A 62 17.64 -2.71 -10.67
CA ILE A 62 16.29 -3.17 -11.04
C ILE A 62 15.72 -2.35 -12.20
N GLY A 63 16.17 -1.09 -12.40
CA GLY A 63 15.59 -0.20 -13.39
C GLY A 63 14.12 0.07 -13.06
N VAL A 64 13.86 1.08 -12.25
CA VAL A 64 12.50 1.39 -11.76
C VAL A 64 11.71 2.02 -12.89
N ALA A 65 10.96 1.21 -13.65
CA ALA A 65 9.97 1.70 -14.61
C ALA A 65 8.58 1.80 -13.93
N ALA A 66 7.73 2.67 -14.47
CA ALA A 66 6.31 2.66 -14.08
C ALA A 66 5.71 1.29 -14.39
N SER A 67 4.79 0.82 -13.56
CA SER A 67 4.12 -0.46 -13.77
C SER A 67 3.47 -0.51 -15.16
N SER A 68 3.80 -1.53 -15.94
CA SER A 68 3.10 -1.85 -17.17
C SER A 68 1.81 -2.61 -16.87
N ASP A 69 0.82 -2.50 -17.76
CA ASP A 69 -0.42 -3.27 -17.70
C ASP A 69 -0.24 -4.72 -18.18
N ASP A 70 0.99 -5.23 -18.20
CA ASP A 70 1.29 -6.56 -18.71
C ASP A 70 0.51 -7.62 -17.92
N ALA A 71 -0.24 -8.42 -18.67
CA ALA A 71 -0.98 -9.54 -18.13
C ALA A 71 -0.02 -10.50 -17.42
N ILE A 72 -0.36 -10.86 -16.20
CA ILE A 72 0.33 -11.93 -15.48
C ILE A 72 -0.21 -13.24 -16.04
N ASP A 73 0.68 -14.15 -16.45
CA ASP A 73 0.34 -15.56 -16.43
C ASP A 73 -0.03 -15.91 -15.01
N LEU A 74 -1.30 -16.28 -14.80
CA LEU A 74 -1.89 -16.42 -13.47
C LEU A 74 -1.04 -17.37 -12.61
N VAL A 75 -0.25 -16.79 -11.75
CA VAL A 75 0.41 -17.48 -10.64
C VAL A 75 -0.68 -18.15 -9.81
N ASP A 76 -0.39 -19.28 -9.20
CA ASP A 76 -1.31 -19.90 -8.24
C ASP A 76 -1.61 -18.92 -7.09
N LEU A 77 -2.76 -18.28 -7.17
CA LEU A 77 -3.24 -17.33 -6.18
C LEU A 77 -3.79 -18.02 -4.92
N ALA A 78 -3.97 -19.35 -4.98
CA ALA A 78 -4.45 -20.12 -3.84
C ALA A 78 -3.35 -20.29 -2.80
N TRP A 79 -3.62 -19.88 -1.57
CA TRP A 79 -2.68 -19.99 -0.44
C TRP A 79 -3.41 -20.26 0.89
N LEU A 80 -4.71 -20.05 0.91
CA LEU A 80 -5.57 -20.36 2.03
C LEU A 80 -6.25 -21.71 1.80
N PRO A 81 -6.71 -22.40 2.85
CA PRO A 81 -7.53 -23.59 2.71
C PRO A 81 -8.74 -23.34 1.80
N GLU A 82 -9.07 -24.27 0.92
CA GLU A 82 -10.17 -24.14 -0.06
C GLU A 82 -11.53 -23.87 0.61
N ASP A 83 -11.73 -24.34 1.83
CA ASP A 83 -12.95 -24.15 2.62
C ASP A 83 -12.99 -22.83 3.39
N MET A 84 -11.91 -22.06 3.38
CA MET A 84 -11.87 -20.74 4.03
C MET A 84 -12.55 -19.68 3.16
N ALA A 85 -13.77 -19.33 3.52
CA ALA A 85 -14.46 -18.22 2.88
C ALA A 85 -13.85 -16.87 3.27
N THR A 86 -13.45 -16.07 2.29
CA THR A 86 -12.86 -14.73 2.46
C THR A 86 -13.57 -13.69 1.61
N HIS A 87 -13.37 -12.40 1.94
CA HIS A 87 -13.55 -11.29 0.99
C HIS A 87 -12.19 -11.06 0.34
N LYS A 88 -12.09 -11.26 -0.97
CA LYS A 88 -10.81 -11.27 -1.68
C LYS A 88 -10.60 -10.01 -2.53
N LEU A 89 -9.45 -9.35 -2.35
CA LEU A 89 -8.96 -8.28 -3.23
C LEU A 89 -7.62 -8.71 -3.83
N ILE A 90 -7.49 -8.55 -5.13
CA ILE A 90 -6.26 -8.86 -5.86
C ILE A 90 -5.76 -7.60 -6.56
N PHE A 91 -4.47 -7.33 -6.36
CA PHE A 91 -3.75 -6.24 -7.00
C PHE A 91 -2.60 -6.80 -7.80
N VAL A 92 -2.50 -6.36 -9.05
CA VAL A 92 -1.41 -6.72 -9.96
C VAL A 92 -0.63 -5.45 -10.27
N ASN A 93 0.67 -5.46 -10.02
CA ASN A 93 1.54 -4.29 -10.20
C ASN A 93 0.95 -3.01 -9.57
N GLY A 94 0.33 -3.17 -8.39
CA GLY A 94 -0.29 -2.09 -7.63
C GLY A 94 -1.69 -1.66 -8.10
N ARG A 95 -2.30 -2.34 -9.09
CA ARG A 95 -3.63 -2.02 -9.63
C ARG A 95 -4.66 -3.09 -9.28
N PHE A 96 -5.82 -2.66 -8.85
CA PHE A 96 -6.93 -3.56 -8.50
C PHE A 96 -7.43 -4.36 -9.69
N GLN A 97 -7.63 -5.67 -9.49
CA GLN A 97 -8.14 -6.61 -10.49
C GLN A 97 -9.55 -7.07 -10.11
N LYS A 98 -10.54 -6.40 -10.66
CA LYS A 98 -11.96 -6.66 -10.34
C LYS A 98 -12.36 -8.10 -10.66
N ASP A 99 -11.95 -8.62 -11.80
CA ASP A 99 -12.36 -9.96 -12.28
C ASP A 99 -11.72 -11.10 -11.49
N LEU A 100 -10.63 -10.82 -10.76
CA LEU A 100 -9.94 -11.77 -9.88
C LEU A 100 -10.35 -11.60 -8.42
N SER A 101 -11.12 -10.57 -8.09
CA SER A 101 -11.52 -10.21 -6.74
C SER A 101 -12.96 -10.64 -6.45
N SER A 102 -13.26 -10.87 -5.18
CA SER A 102 -14.59 -11.29 -4.74
C SER A 102 -14.93 -10.68 -3.39
N ILE A 103 -15.78 -9.65 -3.39
CA ILE A 103 -16.28 -8.98 -2.18
C ILE A 103 -17.79 -9.10 -2.21
N THR A 104 -18.36 -9.98 -1.41
CA THR A 104 -19.81 -10.25 -1.42
C THR A 104 -20.33 -10.49 -0.01
N GLY A 105 -21.53 -9.96 0.27
CA GLY A 105 -22.21 -10.21 1.55
C GLY A 105 -21.48 -9.61 2.74
N LEU A 106 -21.03 -8.34 2.61
CA LEU A 106 -20.50 -7.57 3.72
C LEU A 106 -21.61 -7.28 4.74
N GLU A 107 -21.26 -7.30 6.01
CA GLU A 107 -22.15 -6.93 7.10
C GLU A 107 -22.44 -5.42 7.08
N ASP A 108 -23.57 -5.01 7.63
CA ASP A 108 -23.87 -3.61 7.84
C ASP A 108 -22.79 -2.95 8.71
N GLY A 109 -22.28 -1.81 8.27
CA GLY A 109 -21.16 -1.13 8.94
C GLY A 109 -19.78 -1.56 8.45
N VAL A 110 -19.69 -2.44 7.44
CA VAL A 110 -18.42 -2.84 6.81
C VAL A 110 -18.30 -2.25 5.41
N LYS A 111 -17.15 -1.63 5.13
CA LYS A 111 -16.74 -1.20 3.79
C LYS A 111 -15.41 -1.83 3.44
N VAL A 112 -15.36 -2.50 2.31
CA VAL A 112 -14.13 -3.10 1.73
C VAL A 112 -14.12 -2.76 0.25
N MET A 113 -13.08 -2.03 -0.20
CA MET A 113 -12.99 -1.60 -1.60
C MET A 113 -11.54 -1.26 -1.96
N PRO A 114 -11.17 -1.18 -3.25
CA PRO A 114 -9.91 -0.58 -3.66
C PRO A 114 -9.87 0.91 -3.33
N LEU A 115 -8.67 1.44 -3.06
CA LEU A 115 -8.48 2.85 -2.71
C LEU A 115 -8.91 3.77 -3.88
N SER A 116 -8.62 3.39 -5.11
CA SER A 116 -9.04 4.13 -6.32
C SER A 116 -10.55 4.34 -6.38
N GLU A 117 -11.34 3.34 -6.01
CA GLU A 117 -12.79 3.44 -5.90
C GLU A 117 -13.20 4.31 -4.71
N ALA A 118 -12.58 4.12 -3.54
CA ALA A 118 -12.85 4.91 -2.34
C ALA A 118 -12.57 6.42 -2.55
N LEU A 119 -11.48 6.75 -3.24
CA LEU A 119 -11.14 8.13 -3.60
C LEU A 119 -12.19 8.78 -4.51
N SER A 120 -12.83 7.98 -5.37
CA SER A 120 -13.88 8.46 -6.29
C SER A 120 -15.26 8.58 -5.62
N GLN A 121 -15.64 7.56 -4.84
CA GLN A 121 -16.99 7.44 -4.29
C GLN A 121 -17.15 8.11 -2.91
N GLU A 122 -16.09 8.16 -2.12
CA GLU A 122 -16.10 8.65 -0.74
C GLU A 122 -14.92 9.59 -0.44
N PRO A 123 -14.73 10.66 -1.23
CA PRO A 123 -13.57 11.54 -1.12
C PRO A 123 -13.42 12.18 0.27
N ASP A 124 -14.51 12.61 0.89
CA ASP A 124 -14.49 13.25 2.22
C ASP A 124 -14.07 12.28 3.31
N LEU A 125 -14.49 11.00 3.19
CA LEU A 125 -14.07 9.96 4.11
C LEU A 125 -12.58 9.67 3.96
N MET A 126 -12.08 9.63 2.73
CA MET A 126 -10.65 9.43 2.47
C MET A 126 -9.82 10.62 2.98
N GLU A 127 -10.24 11.86 2.76
CA GLU A 127 -9.56 13.05 3.26
C GLU A 127 -9.44 13.03 4.79
N SER A 128 -10.48 12.56 5.49
CA SER A 128 -10.50 12.50 6.96
C SER A 128 -9.60 11.43 7.57
N HIS A 129 -9.12 10.46 6.77
CA HIS A 129 -8.34 9.32 7.26
C HIS A 129 -6.98 9.17 6.60
N LEU A 130 -6.88 9.34 5.28
CA LEU A 130 -5.65 9.08 4.54
C LEU A 130 -4.61 10.19 4.79
N GLY A 131 -3.39 9.80 5.14
CA GLY A 131 -2.32 10.73 5.47
C GLY A 131 -2.40 11.31 6.90
N GLN A 132 -3.40 10.92 7.70
CA GLN A 132 -3.62 11.48 9.04
C GLN A 132 -2.81 10.79 10.15
N ILE A 133 -2.32 9.58 9.91
CA ILE A 133 -1.58 8.79 10.90
C ILE A 133 -0.09 8.82 10.60
N SER A 134 0.28 8.92 9.33
CA SER A 134 1.65 8.80 8.87
C SER A 134 2.31 10.15 8.62
N SER A 135 3.31 10.49 9.44
CA SER A 135 4.26 11.55 9.08
C SER A 135 5.38 10.94 8.24
N PHE A 136 5.62 11.50 7.07
CA PHE A 136 6.70 11.11 6.16
C PHE A 136 7.93 12.02 6.20
N GLU A 137 7.92 13.06 7.03
CA GLU A 137 9.03 14.04 7.11
C GLU A 137 10.39 13.41 7.39
N LYS A 138 10.44 12.34 8.19
CA LYS A 138 11.67 11.60 8.53
C LYS A 138 11.74 10.21 7.87
N ALA A 139 10.79 9.87 7.01
CA ALA A 139 10.64 8.56 6.41
C ALA A 139 10.63 8.64 4.87
N PRO A 140 11.82 8.71 4.21
CA PRO A 140 11.91 8.91 2.76
C PRO A 140 11.14 7.87 1.94
N VAL A 141 11.15 6.61 2.37
CA VAL A 141 10.41 5.52 1.69
C VAL A 141 8.90 5.76 1.76
N LEU A 142 8.39 6.23 2.90
CA LEU A 142 6.99 6.61 3.04
C LEU A 142 6.65 7.89 2.26
N ALA A 143 7.59 8.85 2.19
CA ALA A 143 7.44 10.04 1.36
C ALA A 143 7.28 9.67 -0.11
N LEU A 144 8.10 8.72 -0.61
CA LEU A 144 8.00 8.18 -1.97
C LEU A 144 6.63 7.51 -2.19
N ASN A 145 6.18 6.62 -1.30
CA ASN A 145 4.84 6.04 -1.40
C ASN A 145 3.76 7.13 -1.44
N THR A 146 3.87 8.16 -0.60
CA THR A 146 2.91 9.25 -0.55
C THR A 146 2.86 10.05 -1.85
N ALA A 147 3.99 10.24 -2.53
CA ALA A 147 4.04 10.91 -3.83
C ALA A 147 3.31 10.14 -4.94
N PHE A 148 3.20 8.82 -4.80
CA PHE A 148 2.58 7.93 -5.80
C PHE A 148 1.23 7.35 -5.35
N ILE A 149 0.54 7.93 -4.37
CA ILE A 149 -0.77 7.41 -3.91
C ILE A 149 -1.73 7.33 -5.10
N GLU A 150 -2.16 6.13 -5.44
CA GLU A 150 -3.15 5.89 -6.50
C GLU A 150 -4.12 4.77 -6.09
N ASP A 151 -3.62 3.59 -5.75
CA ASP A 151 -4.44 2.44 -5.41
C ASP A 151 -3.87 1.67 -4.20
N GLY A 152 -4.60 0.67 -3.77
CA GLY A 152 -4.41 -0.16 -2.60
C GLY A 152 -5.78 -0.57 -2.06
N PHE A 153 -5.89 -0.92 -0.79
CA PHE A 153 -7.18 -1.31 -0.23
C PHE A 153 -7.62 -0.40 0.93
N VAL A 154 -8.92 -0.30 1.08
CA VAL A 154 -9.60 0.37 2.18
C VAL A 154 -10.51 -0.62 2.88
N VAL A 155 -10.36 -0.73 4.20
CA VAL A 155 -11.21 -1.52 5.09
C VAL A 155 -11.69 -0.63 6.22
N ILE A 156 -13.00 -0.48 6.34
CA ILE A 156 -13.64 0.23 7.45
C ILE A 156 -14.65 -0.70 8.08
N VAL A 157 -14.51 -0.94 9.39
CA VAL A 157 -15.41 -1.79 10.16
C VAL A 157 -15.93 -0.99 11.34
N GLU A 158 -17.24 -0.91 11.49
CA GLU A 158 -17.90 -0.11 12.52
C GLU A 158 -18.85 -0.94 13.37
N LYS A 159 -18.52 -1.11 14.66
CA LYS A 159 -19.38 -1.74 15.69
C LYS A 159 -19.81 -3.18 15.38
N VAL A 160 -19.03 -3.90 14.56
CA VAL A 160 -19.34 -5.27 14.16
C VAL A 160 -18.06 -6.11 14.17
N GLU A 161 -18.20 -7.39 14.34
CA GLU A 161 -17.17 -8.37 14.08
C GLU A 161 -17.33 -8.89 12.66
N LEU A 162 -16.31 -8.68 11.84
CA LEU A 162 -16.28 -9.17 10.46
C LEU A 162 -16.20 -10.71 10.48
N ALA A 163 -17.23 -11.36 9.94
CA ALA A 163 -17.35 -12.82 10.02
C ALA A 163 -16.32 -13.55 9.14
N LYS A 164 -16.02 -12.99 7.95
CA LYS A 164 -15.04 -13.54 7.04
C LYS A 164 -13.78 -12.69 7.03
N PRO A 165 -12.58 -13.27 7.06
CA PRO A 165 -11.35 -12.52 6.85
C PRO A 165 -11.34 -11.78 5.52
N ILE A 166 -10.62 -10.66 5.48
CA ILE A 166 -10.29 -9.98 4.23
C ILE A 166 -8.95 -10.52 3.76
N GLU A 167 -8.95 -11.12 2.59
CA GLU A 167 -7.78 -11.63 1.90
C GLU A 167 -7.33 -10.59 0.88
N VAL A 168 -6.07 -10.17 0.96
CA VAL A 168 -5.46 -9.24 0.00
C VAL A 168 -4.23 -9.89 -0.60
N VAL A 169 -4.19 -9.98 -1.92
CA VAL A 169 -3.03 -10.52 -2.64
C VAL A 169 -2.44 -9.43 -3.52
N PHE A 170 -1.17 -9.13 -3.32
CA PHE A 170 -0.38 -8.26 -4.17
C PHE A 170 0.55 -9.12 -5.02
N VAL A 171 0.43 -8.99 -6.33
CA VAL A 171 1.24 -9.70 -7.31
C VAL A 171 2.11 -8.70 -8.05
N ALA A 172 3.41 -8.98 -8.14
CA ALA A 172 4.41 -8.12 -8.76
C ALA A 172 5.15 -8.84 -9.88
N ASN A 173 5.29 -8.19 -11.03
CA ASN A 173 6.07 -8.68 -12.17
C ASN A 173 7.40 -7.98 -12.30
N SER A 174 8.32 -8.63 -12.98
CA SER A 174 9.63 -8.07 -13.34
C SER A 174 9.49 -6.72 -14.08
N GLY A 175 10.34 -5.77 -13.70
CA GLY A 175 10.37 -4.42 -14.29
C GLY A 175 9.34 -3.45 -13.74
N SER A 176 8.45 -3.86 -12.83
CA SER A 176 7.42 -2.98 -12.27
C SER A 176 7.89 -2.22 -11.02
N ALA A 177 7.37 -0.99 -10.85
CA ALA A 177 7.43 -0.26 -9.58
C ALA A 177 6.02 0.15 -9.19
N HIS A 178 5.58 -0.21 -7.99
CA HIS A 178 4.23 0.07 -7.53
C HIS A 178 4.22 0.48 -6.05
N TYR A 179 3.22 1.27 -5.68
CA TYR A 179 3.19 2.01 -4.42
C TYR A 179 1.84 1.87 -3.71
N PRO A 180 1.41 0.65 -3.32
CA PRO A 180 0.12 0.46 -2.68
C PRO A 180 -0.02 1.31 -1.41
N ARG A 181 -1.14 2.01 -1.28
CA ARG A 181 -1.51 2.75 -0.08
C ARG A 181 -2.75 2.13 0.54
N ASN A 182 -2.65 1.65 1.76
CA ASN A 182 -3.67 0.85 2.40
C ASN A 182 -4.19 1.52 3.67
N LEU A 183 -5.50 1.50 3.86
CA LEU A 183 -6.18 2.09 5.01
C LEU A 183 -7.05 1.05 5.71
N ILE A 184 -6.84 0.88 7.01
CA ILE A 184 -7.67 0.03 7.86
C ILE A 184 -8.20 0.90 9.02
N VAL A 185 -9.50 0.99 9.16
CA VAL A 185 -10.17 1.71 10.26
C VAL A 185 -11.14 0.77 10.96
N ALA A 186 -10.80 0.38 12.18
CA ALA A 186 -11.69 -0.35 13.07
C ALA A 186 -12.27 0.67 14.08
N LYS A 187 -13.55 1.04 13.87
CA LYS A 187 -14.26 1.95 14.77
C LYS A 187 -14.80 1.19 15.98
N ASP A 188 -15.11 1.92 17.04
CA ASP A 188 -15.47 1.41 18.35
C ASP A 188 -16.07 -0.01 18.41
N ASN A 189 -15.39 -0.90 19.16
CA ASN A 189 -15.77 -2.31 19.35
C ASN A 189 -15.81 -3.18 18.09
N ALA A 190 -15.16 -2.75 17.00
CA ALA A 190 -15.05 -3.53 15.78
C ALA A 190 -13.98 -4.64 15.88
N ARG A 191 -14.18 -5.71 15.13
CA ARG A 191 -13.19 -6.79 15.00
C ARG A 191 -12.98 -7.14 13.53
N ALA A 192 -11.72 -7.22 13.10
CA ALA A 192 -11.38 -7.60 11.73
C ALA A 192 -10.11 -8.47 11.67
N THR A 193 -10.09 -9.38 10.71
CA THR A 193 -8.89 -10.14 10.36
C THR A 193 -8.52 -9.85 8.92
N ILE A 194 -7.27 -9.43 8.69
CA ILE A 194 -6.70 -9.17 7.38
C ILE A 194 -5.62 -10.22 7.11
N LEU A 195 -5.70 -10.88 5.97
CA LEU A 195 -4.73 -11.86 5.49
C LEU A 195 -4.10 -11.29 4.22
N GLU A 196 -2.84 -10.91 4.30
CA GLU A 196 -2.11 -10.26 3.22
C GLU A 196 -1.03 -11.19 2.69
N ARG A 197 -0.97 -11.37 1.36
CA ARG A 197 0.11 -12.09 0.68
C ARG A 197 0.74 -11.22 -0.38
N HIS A 198 2.06 -11.21 -0.44
CA HIS A 198 2.85 -10.67 -1.54
C HIS A 198 3.44 -11.82 -2.34
N ILE A 199 3.28 -11.78 -3.66
CA ILE A 199 3.84 -12.75 -4.60
C ILE A 199 4.61 -11.95 -5.65
N GLY A 200 5.81 -12.38 -6.00
CA GLY A 200 6.57 -11.66 -7.00
C GLY A 200 7.44 -12.54 -7.89
N GLU A 201 7.58 -12.14 -9.15
CA GLU A 201 8.47 -12.77 -10.12
C GLU A 201 9.48 -11.78 -10.68
N GLY A 202 10.77 -12.19 -10.70
CA GLY A 202 11.87 -11.37 -11.20
C GLY A 202 12.15 -10.13 -10.37
N ALA A 203 12.68 -9.09 -11.00
CA ALA A 203 13.12 -7.86 -10.35
C ALA A 203 12.03 -6.77 -10.39
N TYR A 204 11.58 -6.29 -9.23
CA TYR A 204 10.56 -5.25 -9.09
C TYR A 204 10.79 -4.41 -7.83
N LEU A 205 10.08 -3.28 -7.74
CA LEU A 205 9.94 -2.50 -6.51
C LEU A 205 8.49 -2.49 -6.05
N SER A 206 8.23 -3.06 -4.88
CA SER A 206 6.99 -2.85 -4.13
C SER A 206 7.27 -1.92 -2.96
N ASN A 207 6.63 -0.75 -2.92
CA ASN A 207 6.73 0.18 -1.79
C ASN A 207 5.34 0.41 -1.22
N SER A 208 4.94 -0.42 -0.27
CA SER A 208 3.62 -0.38 0.34
C SER A 208 3.57 0.47 1.62
N ALA A 209 2.46 1.16 1.85
CA ALA A 209 2.21 1.86 3.11
C ALA A 209 0.83 1.54 3.67
N PHE A 210 0.78 1.37 4.99
CA PHE A 210 -0.42 1.03 5.75
C PHE A 210 -0.67 2.07 6.82
N GLU A 211 -1.89 2.60 6.83
CA GLU A 211 -2.41 3.41 7.91
C GLU A 211 -3.50 2.60 8.62
N VAL A 212 -3.27 2.28 9.88
CA VAL A 212 -4.18 1.45 10.68
C VAL A 212 -4.67 2.26 11.86
N LYS A 213 -5.96 2.53 11.92
CA LYS A 213 -6.63 3.20 13.04
C LYS A 213 -7.51 2.19 13.74
N VAL A 214 -7.20 1.91 15.00
CA VAL A 214 -7.98 1.00 15.84
C VAL A 214 -8.55 1.81 16.98
N GLU A 215 -9.86 2.05 16.96
CA GLU A 215 -10.56 2.84 17.98
C GLU A 215 -10.86 2.02 19.24
N SER A 216 -11.50 2.64 20.22
CA SER A 216 -11.66 2.05 21.57
C SER A 216 -12.36 0.70 21.54
N GLY A 217 -11.78 -0.29 22.24
CA GLY A 217 -12.30 -1.64 22.36
C GLY A 217 -12.27 -2.48 21.07
N SER A 218 -11.65 -1.95 20.01
CA SER A 218 -11.57 -2.65 18.73
C SER A 218 -10.34 -3.53 18.63
N HIS A 219 -10.39 -4.57 17.80
CA HIS A 219 -9.29 -5.49 17.59
C HIS A 219 -9.08 -5.76 16.09
N VAL A 220 -7.84 -5.62 15.64
CA VAL A 220 -7.43 -5.95 14.27
C VAL A 220 -6.32 -7.00 14.32
N LYS A 221 -6.52 -8.10 13.62
CA LYS A 221 -5.48 -9.08 13.34
C LYS A 221 -5.01 -8.90 11.91
N HIS A 222 -3.72 -8.65 11.71
CA HIS A 222 -3.12 -8.47 10.39
C HIS A 222 -1.98 -9.46 10.23
N TYR A 223 -2.15 -10.43 9.34
CA TYR A 223 -1.15 -11.44 9.00
C TYR A 223 -0.58 -11.13 7.63
N ARG A 224 0.72 -11.19 7.49
CA ARG A 224 1.43 -10.96 6.23
C ARG A 224 2.30 -12.13 5.87
N LEU A 225 2.14 -12.64 4.66
CA LEU A 225 3.00 -13.63 4.03
C LEU A 225 3.76 -12.97 2.89
N LEU A 226 5.08 -13.03 2.92
CA LEU A 226 5.96 -12.53 1.87
C LEU A 226 6.52 -13.73 1.10
N ASP A 227 6.08 -13.87 -0.13
CA ASP A 227 6.50 -14.87 -1.10
C ASP A 227 7.10 -14.16 -2.31
N ASP A 228 7.96 -13.20 -1.98
CA ASP A 228 8.60 -12.32 -2.95
C ASP A 228 9.74 -13.02 -3.70
N SER A 229 9.99 -12.59 -4.95
CA SER A 229 11.19 -12.99 -5.68
C SER A 229 12.47 -12.58 -4.95
N ALA A 230 13.51 -13.39 -5.05
CA ALA A 230 14.84 -13.06 -4.53
C ALA A 230 15.46 -11.81 -5.21
N GLU A 231 14.97 -11.43 -6.39
CA GLU A 231 15.39 -10.24 -7.13
C GLU A 231 14.49 -9.02 -6.86
N GLY A 232 13.35 -9.23 -6.22
CA GLY A 232 12.41 -8.18 -5.86
C GLY A 232 12.85 -7.37 -4.64
N VAL A 233 12.42 -6.12 -4.56
CA VAL A 233 12.56 -5.27 -3.37
C VAL A 233 11.19 -4.92 -2.84
N ASN A 234 10.87 -5.38 -1.63
CA ASN A 234 9.64 -5.05 -0.93
C ASN A 234 9.97 -4.12 0.24
N LEU A 235 9.50 -2.88 0.15
CA LEU A 235 9.60 -1.86 1.20
C LEU A 235 8.20 -1.65 1.78
N SER A 236 8.09 -1.71 3.09
CA SER A 236 6.79 -1.52 3.73
C SER A 236 6.86 -0.59 4.93
N SER A 237 5.89 0.30 5.03
CA SER A 237 5.70 1.19 6.17
C SER A 237 4.35 0.95 6.80
N VAL A 238 4.31 0.54 8.07
CA VAL A 238 3.06 0.36 8.82
C VAL A 238 3.00 1.39 9.94
N LYS A 239 1.93 2.20 9.96
CA LYS A 239 1.65 3.18 11.00
C LYS A 239 0.33 2.85 11.66
N VAL A 240 0.38 2.69 12.97
CA VAL A 240 -0.79 2.27 13.77
C VAL A 240 -1.11 3.33 14.81
N LYS A 241 -2.38 3.71 14.90
CA LYS A 241 -2.94 4.55 15.96
C LYS A 241 -3.95 3.74 16.74
N LEU A 242 -3.65 3.50 18.02
CA LEU A 242 -4.50 2.73 18.93
C LEU A 242 -5.32 3.65 19.84
N GLY A 243 -6.58 3.31 19.99
CA GLY A 243 -7.47 3.87 21.01
C GLY A 243 -7.30 3.17 22.37
N LYS A 244 -8.22 3.46 23.29
CA LYS A 244 -8.23 2.84 24.61
C LYS A 244 -8.71 1.39 24.49
N ASP A 245 -8.04 0.46 25.14
CA ASP A 245 -8.38 -0.97 25.16
C ASP A 245 -8.47 -1.60 23.76
N ALA A 246 -7.66 -1.10 22.78
CA ALA A 246 -7.56 -1.57 21.41
C ALA A 246 -6.50 -2.67 21.25
#